data_238de3d5a897bfd92917d00d547b69b2
#
_entry.id   238de3d5a897bfd92917d00d547b69b2
#
_cell.length_a   1.000
_cell.length_b   1.000
_cell.length_c   1.000
_cell.angle_alpha   90.00
_cell.angle_beta   90.00
_cell.angle_gamma   90.00
#
_symmetry.space_group_name_H-M   'P 1'
#
loop_
_entity.id
_entity.type
_entity.pdbx_description
1 polymer ?
#
loop_
_entity_poly.entity_id
_entity_poly.type
_entity_poly.pdbx_seq_one_letter_code
_entity_poly.pdbx_strand_id
1 'polypeptide(L)'
;RLYAGGPTTVRGFNQNQLGSAIYIASRFDTVVALPDTFFRADTTRSYRRTVPLGGNSLFVANAEIRLRSPILPDVLQWTLFTDAGDVWNRGLDVFDNFQIKVTPGFQLGAFTPVGPVRIVVGYNPYRRPAGPLYFEANRQEGGGLPCVSPGNRLKVHATTEAGQTGLVQEKGGCPSTFRPPADPNSGRR
;
A
#
# COMPACT_ATOMS: atom_id res chain seq x y z
N ARG A 1 -2.49 15.79 3.70
CA ARG A 1 -3.21 14.54 3.52
C ARG A 1 -3.24 13.75 4.82
N LEU A 2 -4.32 13.01 5.05
CA LEU A 2 -4.51 12.16 6.20
C LEU A 2 -4.04 10.73 5.87
N TYR A 3 -3.51 10.04 6.89
CA TYR A 3 -2.99 8.69 6.76
C TYR A 3 -3.43 7.85 7.96
N ALA A 4 -3.69 6.57 7.73
CA ALA A 4 -3.94 5.60 8.79
C ALA A 4 -3.38 4.21 8.41
N GLY A 5 -3.44 3.30 9.36
CA GLY A 5 -2.82 1.98 9.34
C GLY A 5 -1.60 1.94 10.25
N GLY A 6 -1.36 0.79 10.81
CA GLY A 6 -0.28 0.56 11.75
C GLY A 6 -0.77 0.42 13.20
N PRO A 7 0.16 0.23 14.14
CA PRO A 7 -0.15 -0.21 15.50
C PRO A 7 -0.94 0.81 16.33
N THR A 8 -0.97 2.07 15.91
CA THR A 8 -1.63 3.16 16.65
C THR A 8 -2.99 3.56 16.11
N THR A 9 -3.38 3.09 14.92
CA THR A 9 -4.65 3.45 14.29
C THR A 9 -5.49 2.22 13.95
N VAL A 10 -5.21 1.53 12.85
CA VAL A 10 -5.89 0.30 12.44
C VAL A 10 -4.86 -0.81 12.36
N ARG A 11 -4.81 -1.63 13.41
CA ARG A 11 -3.90 -2.77 13.52
C ARG A 11 -4.26 -3.82 12.46
N GLY A 12 -3.27 -4.54 11.95
CA GLY A 12 -3.45 -5.45 10.81
C GLY A 12 -3.08 -4.81 9.47
N PHE A 13 -3.01 -3.48 9.38
CA PHE A 13 -2.39 -2.77 8.26
C PHE A 13 -0.96 -2.34 8.62
N ASN A 14 -0.08 -2.25 7.63
CA ASN A 14 1.21 -1.59 7.84
C ASN A 14 1.01 -0.08 8.01
N GLN A 15 2.06 0.58 8.50
CA GLN A 15 2.07 2.02 8.70
C GLN A 15 1.62 2.75 7.42
N ASN A 16 0.59 3.60 7.56
CA ASN A 16 0.02 4.44 6.50
C ASN A 16 -0.55 3.68 5.28
N GLN A 17 -0.82 2.38 5.38
CA GLN A 17 -1.28 1.57 4.26
C GLN A 17 -2.81 1.50 4.08
N LEU A 18 -3.56 2.17 4.92
CA LEU A 18 -5.01 2.29 4.74
C LEU A 18 -5.31 3.37 3.68
N GLY A 19 -6.16 3.07 2.72
CA GLY A 19 -6.51 3.97 1.62
C GLY A 19 -5.76 3.68 0.32
N SER A 20 -5.69 4.68 -0.56
CA SER A 20 -5.11 4.56 -1.89
C SER A 20 -3.58 4.53 -1.86
N ALA A 21 -2.98 3.81 -2.79
CA ALA A 21 -1.53 3.68 -2.90
C ALA A 21 -1.04 3.75 -4.35
N ILE A 22 0.20 4.16 -4.50
CA ILE A 22 0.99 4.08 -5.74
C ILE A 22 1.97 2.93 -5.60
N TYR A 23 2.19 2.21 -6.68
CA TYR A 23 3.16 1.13 -6.76
C TYR A 23 4.33 1.51 -7.65
N ILE A 24 5.54 1.14 -7.25
CA ILE A 24 6.76 1.38 -8.00
C ILE A 24 7.34 0.03 -8.41
N ALA A 25 7.44 -0.20 -9.72
CA ALA A 25 8.03 -1.41 -10.29
C ALA A 25 9.53 -1.45 -10.06
N SER A 26 10.06 -2.65 -9.84
CA SER A 26 11.50 -2.88 -9.68
C SER A 26 12.21 -3.11 -11.00
N ARG A 27 11.50 -3.59 -12.01
CA ARG A 27 12.03 -3.95 -13.33
C ARG A 27 10.96 -3.72 -14.41
N PHE A 28 11.40 -3.57 -15.61
CA PHE A 28 10.58 -3.54 -16.81
C PHE A 28 11.17 -4.47 -17.87
N ASP A 29 10.32 -4.96 -18.75
CA ASP A 29 10.69 -5.69 -19.94
C ASP A 29 10.50 -4.78 -21.15
N THR A 30 11.37 -4.91 -22.16
CA THR A 30 11.26 -4.21 -23.42
C THR A 30 10.54 -5.08 -24.44
N VAL A 31 9.53 -4.53 -25.10
CA VAL A 31 8.84 -5.17 -26.22
C VAL A 31 9.12 -4.35 -27.47
N VAL A 32 9.85 -4.94 -28.41
CA VAL A 32 10.14 -4.33 -29.69
C VAL A 32 9.01 -4.64 -30.66
N ALA A 33 8.25 -3.62 -31.04
CA ALA A 33 7.26 -3.69 -32.10
C ALA A 33 7.60 -2.60 -33.14
N LEU A 34 8.35 -2.97 -34.18
CA LEU A 34 8.85 -2.04 -35.17
C LEU A 34 7.74 -1.10 -35.69
N PRO A 35 8.01 0.24 -35.79
CA PRO A 35 9.31 0.91 -35.59
C PRO A 35 9.64 1.27 -34.13
N ASP A 36 8.75 1.02 -33.17
CA ASP A 36 8.85 1.52 -31.80
C ASP A 36 9.28 0.43 -30.82
N THR A 37 9.94 0.85 -29.74
CA THR A 37 10.24 0.02 -28.58
C THR A 37 9.36 0.45 -27.40
N PHE A 38 8.61 -0.49 -26.87
CA PHE A 38 7.72 -0.25 -25.74
C PHE A 38 8.30 -0.86 -24.46
N PHE A 39 8.00 -0.22 -23.34
CA PHE A 39 8.34 -0.72 -22.02
C PHE A 39 7.11 -1.34 -21.37
N ARG A 40 7.23 -2.57 -20.94
CA ARG A 40 6.20 -3.31 -20.21
C ARG A 40 6.72 -3.57 -18.79
N ALA A 41 5.95 -3.19 -17.77
CA ALA A 41 6.30 -3.55 -16.41
C ALA A 41 6.26 -5.07 -16.23
N ASP A 42 7.29 -5.62 -15.60
CA ASP A 42 7.27 -6.99 -15.13
C ASP A 42 6.32 -7.08 -13.93
N THR A 43 5.07 -7.44 -14.21
CA THR A 43 4.02 -7.59 -13.18
C THR A 43 4.07 -8.94 -12.47
N THR A 44 4.91 -9.87 -12.94
CA THR A 44 5.07 -11.20 -12.34
C THR A 44 5.99 -11.19 -11.14
N ARG A 45 6.85 -10.19 -11.04
CA ARG A 45 7.77 -9.98 -9.93
C ARG A 45 7.28 -8.87 -9.01
N SER A 46 7.68 -8.94 -7.76
CA SER A 46 7.25 -8.01 -6.72
C SER A 46 7.58 -6.55 -7.10
N TYR A 47 6.58 -5.67 -6.99
CA TYR A 47 6.83 -4.25 -7.00
C TYR A 47 7.81 -3.88 -5.86
N ARG A 48 8.72 -2.96 -6.12
CA ARG A 48 9.80 -2.59 -5.19
C ARG A 48 9.26 -1.85 -3.98
N ARG A 49 8.32 -0.95 -4.17
CA ARG A 49 7.84 -0.05 -3.13
C ARG A 49 6.36 0.30 -3.30
N THR A 50 5.65 0.36 -2.18
CA THR A 50 4.31 0.94 -2.10
C THR A 50 4.41 2.32 -1.46
N VAL A 51 3.84 3.33 -2.10
CA VAL A 51 3.78 4.70 -1.58
C VAL A 51 2.33 5.02 -1.26
N PRO A 52 1.97 5.21 0.03
CA PRO A 52 0.62 5.59 0.39
C PRO A 52 0.32 7.01 -0.11
N LEU A 53 -0.85 7.19 -0.70
CA LEU A 53 -1.31 8.50 -1.16
C LEU A 53 -2.02 9.30 -0.07
N GLY A 54 -2.56 8.61 0.95
CA GLY A 54 -3.44 9.22 1.93
C GLY A 54 -4.73 9.75 1.33
N GLY A 55 -5.52 10.42 2.13
CA GLY A 55 -6.80 11.01 1.74
C GLY A 55 -7.01 12.41 2.31
N ASN A 56 -8.16 12.98 2.00
CA ASN A 56 -8.66 14.21 2.61
C ASN A 56 -9.68 13.94 3.73
N SER A 57 -10.13 12.70 3.85
CA SER A 57 -11.05 12.23 4.87
C SER A 57 -10.50 10.97 5.54
N LEU A 58 -10.71 10.85 6.84
CA LEU A 58 -10.23 9.76 7.68
C LEU A 58 -11.32 9.40 8.69
N PHE A 59 -11.57 8.10 8.83
CA PHE A 59 -12.36 7.54 9.91
C PHE A 59 -11.55 6.42 10.59
N VAL A 60 -11.49 6.42 11.92
CA VAL A 60 -10.89 5.35 12.73
C VAL A 60 -11.73 5.14 13.98
N ALA A 61 -12.06 3.90 14.25
CA ALA A 61 -12.73 3.46 15.47
C ALA A 61 -12.02 2.20 16.00
N ASN A 62 -11.75 2.18 17.31
CA ASN A 62 -11.10 1.08 18.00
C ASN A 62 -11.97 0.63 19.17
N ALA A 63 -12.22 -0.68 19.25
CA ALA A 63 -12.89 -1.29 20.37
C ALA A 63 -11.95 -2.34 20.99
N GLU A 64 -11.82 -2.33 22.32
CA GLU A 64 -10.94 -3.24 23.05
C GLU A 64 -11.63 -3.80 24.30
N ILE A 65 -11.46 -5.12 24.52
CA ILE A 65 -11.82 -5.80 25.75
C ILE A 65 -10.53 -6.31 26.38
N ARG A 66 -10.23 -5.79 27.57
CA ARG A 66 -9.02 -6.15 28.32
C ARG A 66 -9.37 -7.12 29.45
N LEU A 67 -8.71 -8.26 29.42
CA LEU A 67 -8.93 -9.34 30.41
C LEU A 67 -7.64 -9.57 31.22
N ARG A 68 -7.76 -9.72 32.49
CA ARG A 68 -6.64 -10.13 33.34
C ARG A 68 -6.33 -11.60 33.08
N SER A 69 -5.05 -11.96 33.12
CA SER A 69 -4.65 -13.35 32.97
C SER A 69 -5.09 -14.18 34.20
N PRO A 70 -5.67 -15.36 34.00
CA PRO A 70 -6.00 -16.24 35.12
C PRO A 70 -4.76 -16.83 35.81
N ILE A 71 -3.62 -16.89 35.16
CA ILE A 71 -2.40 -17.53 35.69
C ILE A 71 -1.49 -16.48 36.37
N LEU A 72 -1.28 -15.31 35.77
CA LEU A 72 -0.42 -14.24 36.28
C LEU A 72 -1.14 -12.89 36.13
N PRO A 73 -2.13 -12.59 36.99
CA PRO A 73 -3.02 -11.42 36.83
C PRO A 73 -2.30 -10.09 36.96
N ASP A 74 -1.19 -10.03 37.67
CA ASP A 74 -0.41 -8.80 37.89
C ASP A 74 0.66 -8.56 36.81
N VAL A 75 0.98 -9.59 36.04
CA VAL A 75 2.07 -9.54 35.04
C VAL A 75 1.51 -9.61 33.63
N LEU A 76 0.49 -10.43 33.36
CA LEU A 76 -0.02 -10.68 32.03
C LEU A 76 -1.42 -10.10 31.84
N GLN A 77 -1.62 -9.44 30.72
CA GLN A 77 -2.90 -8.90 30.28
C GLN A 77 -3.23 -9.37 28.86
N TRP A 78 -4.43 -9.88 28.69
CA TRP A 78 -4.99 -10.27 27.40
C TRP A 78 -5.90 -9.16 26.89
N THR A 79 -5.80 -8.85 25.61
CA THR A 79 -6.68 -7.87 24.98
C THR A 79 -7.22 -8.44 23.68
N LEU A 80 -8.53 -8.48 23.55
CA LEU A 80 -9.21 -8.68 22.27
C LEU A 80 -9.54 -7.31 21.71
N PHE A 81 -9.28 -7.10 20.45
CA PHE A 81 -9.57 -5.83 19.83
C PHE A 81 -10.21 -6.00 18.45
N THR A 82 -10.93 -4.97 18.05
CA THR A 82 -11.44 -4.81 16.71
C THR A 82 -11.24 -3.35 16.33
N ASP A 83 -10.46 -3.14 15.27
CA ASP A 83 -10.22 -1.82 14.72
C ASP A 83 -11.00 -1.68 13.40
N ALA A 84 -11.62 -0.54 13.21
CA ALA A 84 -12.33 -0.20 11.98
C ALA A 84 -11.81 1.14 11.47
N GLY A 85 -11.67 1.26 10.14
CA GLY A 85 -11.25 2.53 9.58
C GLY A 85 -11.24 2.55 8.06
N ASP A 86 -11.15 3.76 7.53
CA ASP A 86 -10.89 4.04 6.13
C ASP A 86 -10.21 5.40 5.96
N VAL A 87 -9.48 5.54 4.86
CA VAL A 87 -8.87 6.79 4.38
C VAL A 87 -9.24 6.95 2.92
N TRP A 88 -9.99 8.00 2.61
CA TRP A 88 -10.49 8.21 1.25
C TRP A 88 -10.39 9.67 0.81
N ASN A 89 -10.54 9.89 -0.48
CA ASN A 89 -10.75 11.21 -1.02
C ASN A 89 -12.25 11.38 -1.24
N ARG A 90 -12.88 12.24 -0.42
CA ARG A 90 -14.28 12.59 -0.63
C ARG A 90 -14.42 13.38 -1.92
N GLY A 91 -15.48 13.08 -2.69
CA GLY A 91 -15.96 13.89 -3.79
C GLY A 91 -16.88 15.01 -3.31
N LEU A 92 -18.01 15.21 -4.01
CA LEU A 92 -19.05 16.16 -3.62
C LEU A 92 -19.78 15.70 -2.35
N ASP A 93 -19.99 14.38 -2.22
CA ASP A 93 -20.54 13.77 -1.03
C ASP A 93 -19.45 13.23 -0.10
N VAL A 94 -19.68 13.36 1.22
CA VAL A 94 -18.71 12.97 2.24
C VAL A 94 -18.42 11.46 2.19
N PHE A 95 -19.42 10.66 1.85
CA PHE A 95 -19.34 9.19 1.82
C PHE A 95 -18.98 8.60 0.45
N ASP A 96 -18.72 9.45 -0.54
CA ASP A 96 -18.18 8.96 -1.81
C ASP A 96 -16.87 8.21 -1.60
N ASN A 97 -16.81 6.97 -2.13
CA ASN A 97 -15.66 6.07 -1.99
C ASN A 97 -15.32 5.60 -0.55
N PHE A 98 -16.22 5.81 0.41
CA PHE A 98 -16.04 5.33 1.76
C PHE A 98 -16.24 3.81 1.86
N GLN A 99 -15.25 3.08 2.37
CA GLN A 99 -15.29 1.63 2.53
C GLN A 99 -14.66 1.22 3.85
N ILE A 100 -15.49 1.00 4.87
CA ILE A 100 -14.99 0.57 6.19
C ILE A 100 -14.29 -0.77 6.07
N LYS A 101 -13.05 -0.81 6.58
CA LYS A 101 -12.26 -2.03 6.73
C LYS A 101 -12.14 -2.36 8.21
N VAL A 102 -12.47 -3.59 8.56
CA VAL A 102 -12.50 -4.07 9.95
C VAL A 102 -11.43 -5.13 10.16
N THR A 103 -10.58 -4.93 11.15
CA THR A 103 -9.47 -5.84 11.48
C THR A 103 -9.57 -6.28 12.95
N PRO A 104 -10.08 -7.48 13.20
CA PRO A 104 -10.04 -8.07 14.53
C PRO A 104 -8.63 -8.54 14.88
N GLY A 105 -8.35 -8.61 16.17
CA GLY A 105 -7.05 -9.10 16.62
C GLY A 105 -6.99 -9.35 18.11
N PHE A 106 -5.81 -9.74 18.50
CA PHE A 106 -5.48 -10.14 19.85
C PHE A 106 -4.14 -9.53 20.27
N GLN A 107 -4.03 -9.14 21.53
CA GLN A 107 -2.81 -8.61 22.10
C GLN A 107 -2.52 -9.29 23.44
N LEU A 108 -1.27 -9.67 23.63
CA LEU A 108 -0.72 -10.09 24.89
C LEU A 108 0.24 -9.03 25.41
N GLY A 109 -0.05 -8.48 26.56
CA GLY A 109 0.81 -7.55 27.29
C GLY A 109 1.46 -8.22 28.49
N ALA A 110 2.75 -7.94 28.70
CA ALA A 110 3.48 -8.37 29.89
C ALA A 110 4.14 -7.15 30.56
N PHE A 111 3.91 -6.99 31.86
CA PHE A 111 4.59 -5.99 32.68
C PHE A 111 5.85 -6.61 33.23
N THR A 112 7.00 -6.17 32.74
CA THR A 112 8.31 -6.66 33.19
C THR A 112 9.08 -5.58 33.94
N PRO A 113 10.07 -5.94 34.77
CA PRO A 113 10.91 -4.94 35.46
C PRO A 113 11.67 -3.98 34.53
N VAL A 114 11.86 -4.39 33.27
CA VAL A 114 12.54 -3.57 32.22
C VAL A 114 11.53 -2.66 31.50
N GLY A 115 10.23 -2.90 31.64
CA GLY A 115 9.16 -2.14 31.01
C GLY A 115 8.06 -3.02 30.39
N PRO A 116 6.99 -2.42 29.90
CA PRO A 116 5.89 -3.15 29.29
C PRO A 116 6.27 -3.71 27.92
N VAL A 117 6.08 -5.00 27.72
CA VAL A 117 6.23 -5.70 26.43
C VAL A 117 4.85 -6.05 25.90
N ARG A 118 4.61 -5.82 24.60
CA ARG A 118 3.34 -6.12 23.95
C ARG A 118 3.57 -6.90 22.66
N ILE A 119 2.84 -8.00 22.51
CA ILE A 119 2.74 -8.77 21.28
C ILE A 119 1.34 -8.56 20.73
N VAL A 120 1.24 -8.05 19.50
CA VAL A 120 -0.04 -7.73 18.86
C VAL A 120 -0.16 -8.56 17.59
N VAL A 121 -1.26 -9.27 17.43
CA VAL A 121 -1.58 -10.03 16.23
C VAL A 121 -2.92 -9.54 15.70
N GLY A 122 -2.90 -8.88 14.54
CA GLY A 122 -4.10 -8.42 13.85
C GLY A 122 -4.37 -9.28 12.60
N TYR A 123 -5.64 -9.57 12.35
CA TYR A 123 -6.06 -10.26 11.14
C TYR A 123 -6.59 -9.25 10.10
N ASN A 124 -5.96 -9.22 8.94
CA ASN A 124 -6.37 -8.36 7.83
C ASN A 124 -6.79 -9.19 6.61
N PRO A 125 -8.10 -9.34 6.36
CA PRO A 125 -8.61 -10.08 5.21
C PRO A 125 -8.54 -9.30 3.89
N TYR A 126 -8.24 -7.99 3.94
CA TYR A 126 -8.33 -7.13 2.78
C TYR A 126 -7.09 -7.20 1.91
N ARG A 127 -7.30 -7.26 0.62
CA ARG A 127 -6.23 -7.12 -0.37
C ARG A 127 -5.84 -5.65 -0.49
N ARG A 128 -4.61 -5.43 -0.93
CA ARG A 128 -4.17 -4.07 -1.26
C ARG A 128 -5.02 -3.47 -2.36
N PRO A 129 -5.35 -2.17 -2.30
CA PRO A 129 -6.16 -1.50 -3.31
C PRO A 129 -5.48 -1.53 -4.67
N ALA A 130 -6.26 -1.48 -5.74
CA ALA A 130 -5.73 -1.20 -7.06
C ALA A 130 -5.17 0.23 -7.09
N GLY A 131 -4.09 0.42 -7.83
CA GLY A 131 -3.43 1.72 -7.92
C GLY A 131 -2.60 1.86 -9.18
N PRO A 132 -2.10 3.06 -9.46
CA PRO A 132 -1.19 3.28 -10.56
C PRO A 132 0.17 2.65 -10.29
N LEU A 133 0.76 2.07 -11.33
CA LEU A 133 2.10 1.50 -11.31
C LEU A 133 3.04 2.40 -12.09
N TYR A 134 4.11 2.84 -11.43
CA TYR A 134 5.17 3.64 -12.01
C TYR A 134 6.49 2.87 -12.01
N PHE A 135 7.37 3.25 -12.89
CA PHE A 135 8.76 2.80 -12.91
C PHE A 135 9.67 3.98 -12.56
N GLU A 136 10.66 3.75 -11.71
CA GLU A 136 11.65 4.76 -11.34
C GLU A 136 12.81 4.71 -12.33
N ALA A 137 12.79 5.62 -13.33
CA ALA A 137 13.84 5.70 -14.33
C ALA A 137 15.11 6.32 -13.75
N ASN A 138 16.26 5.73 -14.06
CA ASN A 138 17.56 6.26 -13.67
C ASN A 138 17.86 7.56 -14.42
N ARG A 139 18.81 8.38 -13.93
CA ARG A 139 19.23 9.61 -14.61
C ARG A 139 19.75 9.37 -16.03
N GLN A 140 20.36 8.22 -16.29
CA GLN A 140 20.81 7.81 -17.62
C GLN A 140 19.66 7.47 -18.58
N GLU A 141 18.48 7.14 -18.03
CA GLU A 141 17.24 6.83 -18.78
C GLU A 141 16.31 8.04 -18.90
N GLY A 142 16.80 9.25 -18.63
CA GLY A 142 16.03 10.49 -18.69
C GLY A 142 15.40 10.91 -17.35
N GLY A 143 15.45 10.08 -16.32
CA GLY A 143 14.86 10.35 -15.00
C GLY A 143 13.33 10.35 -15.00
N GLY A 144 12.72 10.50 -13.84
CA GLY A 144 11.27 10.62 -13.70
C GLY A 144 10.55 9.32 -13.33
N LEU A 145 9.22 9.38 -13.37
CA LEU A 145 8.33 8.27 -13.00
C LEU A 145 7.34 8.00 -14.16
N PRO A 146 7.77 7.30 -15.22
CA PRO A 146 6.87 6.90 -16.28
C PRO A 146 5.83 5.91 -15.77
N CYS A 147 4.58 6.06 -16.25
CA CYS A 147 3.49 5.17 -15.92
C CYS A 147 3.57 3.88 -16.72
N VAL A 148 3.61 2.76 -16.01
CA VAL A 148 3.66 1.42 -16.60
C VAL A 148 2.47 0.55 -16.17
N SER A 149 1.38 1.17 -15.75
CA SER A 149 0.15 0.46 -15.36
C SER A 149 -0.41 -0.40 -16.49
N PRO A 150 -0.97 -1.58 -16.18
CA PRO A 150 -1.70 -2.37 -17.16
C PRO A 150 -2.83 -1.56 -17.80
N GLY A 151 -2.97 -1.66 -19.13
CA GLY A 151 -3.97 -0.88 -19.88
C GLY A 151 -3.58 0.57 -20.13
N ASN A 152 -2.39 0.99 -19.73
CA ASN A 152 -1.85 2.27 -20.16
C ASN A 152 -1.63 2.23 -21.67
N ARG A 153 -2.44 3.00 -22.41
CA ARG A 153 -2.32 3.16 -23.86
C ARG A 153 -1.26 4.19 -24.27
N LEU A 154 -0.74 4.91 -23.28
CA LEU A 154 0.31 5.89 -23.50
C LEU A 154 1.63 5.14 -23.63
N LYS A 155 2.18 5.26 -24.81
CA LYS A 155 3.42 4.60 -25.18
C LYS A 155 4.57 5.26 -24.43
N VAL A 156 5.38 4.47 -23.76
CA VAL A 156 6.67 4.92 -23.27
C VAL A 156 7.65 4.63 -24.37
N HIS A 157 8.14 5.67 -25.02
CA HIS A 157 9.10 5.55 -26.13
C HIS A 157 10.52 5.74 -25.62
N ALA A 158 11.46 5.03 -26.23
CA ALA A 158 12.86 5.43 -26.18
C ALA A 158 13.10 6.42 -27.32
N THR A 159 13.22 7.70 -27.01
CA THR A 159 13.64 8.67 -28.00
C THR A 159 15.15 8.83 -27.97
N THR A 160 15.76 8.72 -29.13
CA THR A 160 17.15 9.07 -29.34
C THR A 160 17.22 10.50 -29.91
N GLU A 161 17.38 11.49 -29.03
CA GLU A 161 17.94 12.77 -29.47
C GLU A 161 19.44 12.72 -29.18
N ALA A 162 20.24 12.87 -30.22
CA ALA A 162 21.71 12.96 -30.18
C ALA A 162 22.41 11.78 -29.44
N GLY A 163 21.93 10.53 -29.61
CA GLY A 163 22.61 9.35 -29.10
C GLY A 163 22.34 9.05 -27.61
N GLN A 164 21.44 9.76 -26.97
CA GLN A 164 20.98 9.47 -25.61
C GLN A 164 19.63 8.78 -25.64
N THR A 165 19.55 7.61 -25.01
CA THR A 165 18.28 6.87 -24.86
C THR A 165 17.53 7.44 -23.66
N GLY A 166 16.40 8.11 -23.90
CA GLY A 166 15.53 8.63 -22.85
C GLY A 166 14.16 7.94 -22.89
N LEU A 167 13.51 7.82 -21.75
CA LEU A 167 12.12 7.37 -21.64
C LEU A 167 11.21 8.60 -21.75
N VAL A 168 10.41 8.66 -22.80
CA VAL A 168 9.42 9.72 -23.01
C VAL A 168 8.03 9.15 -22.87
N GLN A 169 7.22 9.78 -22.03
CA GLN A 169 5.81 9.45 -21.87
C GLN A 169 4.94 10.50 -22.53
N GLU A 170 3.98 10.08 -23.35
CA GLU A 170 2.93 10.96 -23.83
C GLU A 170 2.09 11.51 -22.67
N LYS A 171 1.58 12.74 -22.80
CA LYS A 171 0.77 13.39 -21.77
C LYS A 171 -0.53 12.61 -21.51
N GLY A 172 -0.74 12.19 -20.28
CA GLY A 172 -1.95 11.51 -19.83
C GLY A 172 -1.83 11.04 -18.39
N GLY A 173 -2.97 10.77 -17.75
CA GLY A 173 -3.02 10.23 -16.39
C GLY A 173 -2.60 8.76 -16.35
N CYS A 174 -2.05 8.32 -15.22
CA CYS A 174 -1.73 6.91 -14.98
C CYS A 174 -2.95 6.16 -14.46
N PRO A 175 -3.46 5.15 -15.17
CA PRO A 175 -4.63 4.41 -14.73
C PRO A 175 -4.34 3.58 -13.48
N SER A 176 -5.30 3.56 -12.54
CA SER A 176 -5.23 2.80 -11.28
C SER A 176 -5.65 1.34 -11.48
N THR A 177 -5.08 0.68 -12.49
CA THR A 177 -5.48 -0.68 -12.90
C THR A 177 -4.58 -1.78 -12.35
N PHE A 178 -3.41 -1.43 -11.84
CA PHE A 178 -2.48 -2.41 -11.29
C PHE A 178 -3.01 -2.95 -9.96
N ARG A 179 -3.10 -4.28 -9.87
CA ARG A 179 -3.40 -4.99 -8.63
C ARG A 179 -2.16 -5.76 -8.18
N PRO A 180 -1.58 -5.42 -7.04
CA PRO A 180 -0.43 -6.16 -6.54
C PRO A 180 -0.82 -7.61 -6.22
N PRO A 181 0.11 -8.56 -6.38
CA PRO A 181 -0.10 -9.93 -5.95
C PRO A 181 -0.46 -9.98 -4.47
N ALA A 182 -1.23 -11.00 -4.08
CA ALA A 182 -1.56 -11.21 -2.68
C ALA A 182 -0.26 -11.37 -1.88
N ASP A 183 -0.13 -10.60 -0.82
CA ASP A 183 0.98 -10.77 0.12
C ASP A 183 0.82 -12.16 0.77
N PRO A 184 1.80 -13.08 0.68
CA PRO A 184 1.71 -14.40 1.30
C PRO A 184 1.48 -14.33 2.82
N ASN A 185 1.80 -13.19 3.43
CA ASN A 185 1.54 -12.91 4.84
C ASN A 185 0.28 -12.03 5.06
N SER A 186 -0.51 -11.75 4.02
CA SER A 186 -1.79 -11.05 4.20
C SER A 186 -2.76 -11.95 4.95
N GLY A 187 -3.06 -11.62 6.18
CA GLY A 187 -3.92 -12.38 7.08
C GLY A 187 -3.30 -12.65 8.45
N ARG A 188 -2.00 -12.53 8.59
CA ARG A 188 -1.30 -12.69 9.88
C ARG A 188 -0.27 -11.57 10.05
N ARG A 189 -0.61 -10.57 10.82
CA ARG A 189 0.32 -9.50 11.23
C ARG A 189 0.07 -9.09 12.68
#